data_07773016cd8dc53e768061e82c4d7c61
#
_entry.id   07773016cd8dc53e768061e82c4d7c61
#
_cell.length_a   1.000
_cell.length_b   1.000
_cell.length_c   1.000
_cell.angle_alpha   90.00
_cell.angle_beta   90.00
_cell.angle_gamma   90.00
#
_symmetry.space_group_name_H-M   'P 1'
#
loop_
_entity.id
_entity.type
_entity.pdbx_description
1 polymer ?
#
loop_
_entity_poly.entity_id
_entity_poly.type
_entity_poly.pdbx_seq_one_letter_code
_entity_poly.pdbx_strand_id
1 'polypeptide(L)'
;MRLYLEPSVLVKVFKVEDNSDKMIDLLSLFYRKEGWSGFTSKWSLLEVARALRKDGKPEELISLNLDELKRHGIDFASVSDEILEEAKAIVASHDIYASDALHVATFRFLERGEKLVGFLCDDRHYDRLKRTVPVLKLNEIQLPTET
;
A
#
# COMPACT_ATOMS: atom_id res chain seq x y z
N MET A 1 -6.89 -13.82 -1.91
CA MET A 1 -7.30 -12.43 -1.60
C MET A 1 -6.29 -11.47 -2.21
N ARG A 2 -6.72 -10.56 -3.05
CA ARG A 2 -5.87 -9.57 -3.73
C ARG A 2 -6.10 -8.20 -3.12
N LEU A 3 -5.06 -7.59 -2.57
CA LEU A 3 -5.12 -6.32 -1.83
C LEU A 3 -4.16 -5.29 -2.41
N TYR A 4 -4.63 -4.05 -2.52
CA TYR A 4 -3.74 -2.91 -2.73
C TYR A 4 -3.26 -2.40 -1.37
N LEU A 5 -1.97 -2.09 -1.26
CA LEU A 5 -1.33 -1.66 -0.03
C LEU A 5 -0.94 -0.19 -0.13
N GLU A 6 -1.58 0.64 0.66
CA GLU A 6 -1.23 2.05 0.75
C GLU A 6 0.03 2.22 1.63
N PRO A 7 0.91 3.21 1.37
CA PRO A 7 2.18 3.35 2.10
C PRO A 7 2.07 3.35 3.62
N SER A 8 0.97 3.84 4.19
CA SER A 8 0.77 3.87 5.65
C SER A 8 0.81 2.48 6.30
N VAL A 9 0.42 1.43 5.59
CA VAL A 9 0.52 0.06 6.12
C VAL A 9 1.89 -0.55 5.85
N LEU A 10 2.55 -0.18 4.75
CA LEU A 10 3.90 -0.66 4.43
C LEU A 10 4.95 -0.17 5.43
N VAL A 11 4.84 1.06 5.88
CA VAL A 11 5.75 1.66 6.89
C VAL A 11 5.72 0.88 8.20
N LYS A 12 4.59 0.26 8.56
CA LYS A 12 4.44 -0.52 9.80
C LYS A 12 5.37 -1.73 9.89
N VAL A 13 5.91 -2.19 8.77
CA VAL A 13 6.89 -3.28 8.74
C VAL A 13 8.22 -2.86 9.36
N PHE A 14 8.58 -1.59 9.25
CA PHE A 14 9.89 -1.05 9.65
C PHE A 14 9.82 -0.07 10.82
N LYS A 15 8.63 0.39 11.15
CA LYS A 15 8.38 1.31 12.25
C LYS A 15 7.31 0.71 13.14
N VAL A 16 7.64 0.46 14.41
CA VAL A 16 6.69 -0.14 15.35
C VAL A 16 5.54 0.82 15.64
N GLU A 17 4.38 0.43 15.20
CA GLU A 17 3.10 1.14 15.37
C GLU A 17 1.99 0.13 15.69
N ASP A 18 0.77 0.63 15.91
CA ASP A 18 -0.40 -0.23 16.05
C ASP A 18 -0.58 -1.11 14.80
N ASN A 19 -0.84 -2.39 15.02
CA ASN A 19 -1.01 -3.40 13.95
C ASN A 19 0.25 -3.75 13.15
N SER A 20 1.45 -3.37 13.59
CA SER A 20 2.71 -3.76 12.93
C SER A 20 2.86 -5.28 12.82
N ASP A 21 2.56 -6.04 13.90
CA ASP A 21 2.60 -7.50 13.89
C ASP A 21 1.67 -8.09 12.84
N LYS A 22 0.47 -7.56 12.75
CA LYS A 22 -0.53 -7.97 11.75
C LYS A 22 -0.04 -7.72 10.32
N MET A 23 0.62 -6.59 10.09
CA MET A 23 1.18 -6.29 8.77
C MET A 23 2.33 -7.23 8.40
N ILE A 24 3.18 -7.58 9.36
CA ILE A 24 4.25 -8.56 9.16
C ILE A 24 3.67 -9.93 8.81
N ASP A 25 2.64 -10.37 9.51
CA ASP A 25 1.95 -11.63 9.22
C ASP A 25 1.32 -11.62 7.81
N LEU A 26 0.71 -10.51 7.43
CA LEU A 26 0.14 -10.33 6.09
C LEU A 26 1.22 -10.44 5.00
N LEU A 27 2.38 -9.84 5.19
CA LEU A 27 3.51 -9.99 4.25
C LEU A 27 3.97 -11.43 4.11
N SER A 28 3.96 -12.20 5.20
CA SER A 28 4.27 -13.63 5.17
C SER A 28 3.30 -14.41 4.28
N LEU A 29 2.00 -14.05 4.30
CA LEU A 29 0.99 -14.65 3.42
C LEU A 29 1.26 -14.33 1.94
N PHE A 30 1.65 -13.10 1.62
CA PHE A 30 2.01 -12.73 0.25
C PHE A 30 3.25 -13.49 -0.23
N TYR A 31 4.24 -13.64 0.63
CA TYR A 31 5.46 -14.38 0.31
C TYR A 31 5.18 -15.85 0.01
N ARG A 32 4.33 -16.50 0.80
CA ARG A 32 3.94 -17.90 0.60
C ARG A 32 3.01 -18.11 -0.60
N LYS A 33 2.37 -17.06 -1.10
CA LYS A 33 1.44 -17.08 -2.25
C LYS A 33 0.28 -18.08 -2.12
N GLU A 34 -0.18 -18.30 -0.91
CA GLU A 34 -1.28 -19.22 -0.58
C GLU A 34 -2.65 -18.52 -0.68
N GLY A 35 -3.00 -18.07 -1.89
CA GLY A 35 -4.26 -17.38 -2.14
C GLY A 35 -4.28 -15.90 -1.72
N TRP A 36 -3.13 -15.34 -1.34
CA TRP A 36 -2.96 -13.93 -0.96
C TRP A 36 -1.97 -13.24 -1.88
N SER A 37 -2.32 -12.06 -2.36
CA SER A 37 -1.46 -11.24 -3.22
C SER A 37 -1.56 -9.77 -2.82
N GLY A 38 -0.40 -9.12 -2.75
CA GLY A 38 -0.29 -7.70 -2.43
C GLY A 38 0.22 -6.89 -3.62
N PHE A 39 -0.37 -5.72 -3.82
CA PHE A 39 -0.03 -4.78 -4.89
C PHE A 39 0.15 -3.39 -4.32
N THR A 40 1.09 -2.63 -4.87
CA THR A 40 1.25 -1.21 -4.57
C THR A 40 1.86 -0.50 -5.77
N SER A 41 2.02 0.81 -5.68
CA SER A 41 2.74 1.60 -6.67
C SER A 41 4.23 1.63 -6.36
N LYS A 42 5.09 1.71 -7.37
CA LYS A 42 6.50 2.07 -7.17
C LYS A 42 6.67 3.41 -6.46
N TRP A 43 5.71 4.31 -6.59
CA TRP A 43 5.68 5.56 -5.84
C TRP A 43 5.66 5.34 -4.31
N SER A 44 5.09 4.23 -3.86
CA SER A 44 5.10 3.86 -2.43
C SER A 44 6.51 3.75 -1.86
N LEU A 45 7.50 3.34 -2.66
CA LEU A 45 8.89 3.27 -2.21
C LEU A 45 9.44 4.65 -1.80
N LEU A 46 9.07 5.70 -2.53
CA LEU A 46 9.44 7.08 -2.18
C LEU A 46 8.76 7.53 -0.89
N GLU A 47 7.50 7.21 -0.72
CA GLU A 47 6.73 7.60 0.46
C GLU A 47 7.21 6.84 1.71
N VAL A 48 7.50 5.54 1.59
CA VAL A 48 8.09 4.76 2.68
C VAL A 48 9.48 5.29 3.04
N ALA A 49 10.32 5.56 2.05
CA ALA A 49 11.65 6.15 2.28
C ALA A 49 11.55 7.48 3.03
N ARG A 50 10.62 8.35 2.62
CA ARG A 50 10.38 9.65 3.28
C ARG A 50 9.94 9.48 4.72
N ALA A 51 9.01 8.55 4.98
CA ALA A 51 8.52 8.28 6.34
C ALA A 51 9.63 7.75 7.25
N LEU A 52 10.48 6.84 6.76
CA LEU A 52 11.60 6.31 7.51
C LEU A 52 12.67 7.38 7.79
N ARG A 53 12.94 8.24 6.83
CA ARG A 53 13.86 9.38 7.02
C ARG A 53 13.36 10.34 8.07
N LYS A 54 12.06 10.65 8.04
CA LYS A 54 11.40 11.52 9.03
C LYS A 54 11.45 10.91 10.43
N ASP A 55 11.46 9.58 10.54
CA ASP A 55 11.61 8.84 11.79
C ASP A 55 13.09 8.75 12.27
N GLY A 56 14.02 9.41 11.56
CA GLY A 56 15.42 9.50 11.93
C GLY A 56 16.30 8.36 11.47
N LYS A 57 15.81 7.46 10.62
CA LYS A 57 16.63 6.33 10.13
C LYS A 57 17.72 6.82 9.16
N PRO A 58 18.94 6.24 9.24
CA PRO A 58 20.03 6.58 8.33
C PRO A 58 19.79 6.03 6.93
N GLU A 59 20.44 6.63 5.94
CA GLU A 59 20.30 6.29 4.51
C GLU A 59 20.53 4.80 4.24
N GLU A 60 21.56 4.20 4.83
CA GLU A 60 21.89 2.79 4.60
C GLU A 60 20.77 1.85 5.09
N LEU A 61 20.17 2.17 6.23
CA LEU A 61 19.07 1.38 6.77
C LEU A 61 17.80 1.53 5.92
N ILE A 62 17.50 2.75 5.44
CA ILE A 62 16.38 2.99 4.54
C ILE A 62 16.54 2.16 3.27
N SER A 63 17.73 2.16 2.67
CA SER A 63 18.02 1.37 1.46
C SER A 63 17.80 -0.12 1.70
N LEU A 64 18.29 -0.66 2.81
CA LEU A 64 18.09 -2.06 3.19
C LEU A 64 16.60 -2.40 3.40
N ASN A 65 15.87 -1.52 4.06
CA ASN A 65 14.44 -1.70 4.30
C ASN A 65 13.63 -1.73 2.99
N LEU A 66 13.94 -0.85 2.05
CA LEU A 66 13.28 -0.85 0.74
C LEU A 66 13.60 -2.10 -0.08
N ASP A 67 14.84 -2.58 -0.03
CA ASP A 67 15.24 -3.83 -0.69
C ASP A 67 14.52 -5.03 -0.06
N GLU A 68 14.38 -5.05 1.26
CA GLU A 68 13.62 -6.06 1.97
C GLU A 68 12.15 -6.06 1.54
N LEU A 69 11.52 -4.89 1.46
CA LEU A 69 10.14 -4.76 1.04
C LEU A 69 9.89 -5.34 -0.35
N LYS A 70 10.82 -5.14 -1.28
CA LYS A 70 10.74 -5.71 -2.64
C LYS A 70 10.81 -7.25 -2.66
N ARG A 71 11.35 -7.88 -1.62
CA ARG A 71 11.49 -9.34 -1.53
C ARG A 71 10.29 -10.05 -0.93
N HIS A 72 9.32 -9.32 -0.41
CA HIS A 72 8.15 -9.91 0.29
C HIS A 72 6.98 -10.35 -0.61
N GLY A 73 7.21 -10.46 -1.92
CA GLY A 73 6.16 -10.95 -2.82
C GLY A 73 5.07 -9.94 -3.14
N ILE A 74 5.30 -8.66 -2.88
CA ILE A 74 4.43 -7.57 -3.29
C ILE A 74 4.76 -7.20 -4.74
N ASP A 75 3.72 -7.01 -5.56
CA ASP A 75 3.88 -6.52 -6.93
C ASP A 75 3.84 -4.98 -6.95
N PHE A 76 4.89 -4.37 -7.50
CA PHE A 76 5.03 -2.92 -7.60
C PHE A 76 4.67 -2.45 -9.01
N ALA A 77 3.54 -1.77 -9.13
CA ALA A 77 3.09 -1.19 -10.40
C ALA A 77 3.92 0.04 -10.77
N SER A 78 4.34 0.12 -12.02
CA SER A 78 5.02 1.32 -12.56
C SER A 78 4.08 2.51 -12.59
N VAL A 79 4.62 3.71 -12.39
CA VAL A 79 3.90 4.97 -12.56
C VAL A 79 3.88 5.31 -14.04
N SER A 80 2.83 4.90 -14.75
CA SER A 80 2.67 5.12 -16.18
C SER A 80 1.98 6.45 -16.50
N ASP A 81 2.08 6.89 -17.75
CA ASP A 81 1.36 8.08 -18.23
C ASP A 81 -0.15 7.89 -18.09
N GLU A 82 -0.68 6.70 -18.34
CA GLU A 82 -2.10 6.38 -18.18
C GLU A 82 -2.57 6.56 -16.72
N ILE A 83 -1.78 6.07 -15.76
CA ILE A 83 -2.07 6.24 -14.33
C ILE A 83 -2.01 7.72 -13.94
N LEU A 84 -1.02 8.47 -14.42
CA LEU A 84 -0.91 9.90 -14.15
C LEU A 84 -2.09 10.69 -14.72
N GLU A 85 -2.55 10.39 -15.92
CA GLU A 85 -3.73 11.03 -16.51
C GLU A 85 -5.00 10.76 -15.69
N GLU A 86 -5.20 9.53 -15.24
CA GLU A 86 -6.32 9.20 -14.36
C GLU A 86 -6.20 9.91 -12.99
N ALA A 87 -5.01 9.96 -12.41
CA ALA A 87 -4.76 10.67 -11.16
C ALA A 87 -5.08 12.17 -11.28
N LYS A 88 -4.72 12.81 -12.39
CA LYS A 88 -5.10 14.20 -12.68
C LYS A 88 -6.62 14.40 -12.67
N ALA A 89 -7.36 13.51 -13.33
CA ALA A 89 -8.81 13.57 -13.35
C ALA A 89 -9.43 13.41 -11.95
N ILE A 90 -8.86 12.53 -11.12
CA ILE A 90 -9.29 12.30 -9.74
C ILE A 90 -9.04 13.54 -8.88
N VAL A 91 -7.86 14.15 -8.97
CA VAL A 91 -7.56 15.41 -8.25
C VAL A 91 -8.51 16.53 -8.66
N ALA A 92 -8.82 16.62 -9.96
CA ALA A 92 -9.73 17.66 -10.48
C ALA A 92 -11.17 17.51 -9.98
N SER A 93 -11.60 16.29 -9.63
CA SER A 93 -12.98 15.96 -9.26
C SER A 93 -13.19 15.68 -7.77
N HIS A 94 -12.11 15.48 -7.00
CA HIS A 94 -12.15 15.16 -5.58
C HIS A 94 -11.15 16.01 -4.81
N ASP A 95 -11.50 16.37 -3.58
CA ASP A 95 -10.59 17.10 -2.68
C ASP A 95 -9.67 16.11 -1.95
N ILE A 96 -8.66 15.61 -2.65
CA ILE A 96 -7.65 14.68 -2.11
C ILE A 96 -6.25 15.11 -2.52
N TYR A 97 -5.25 14.64 -1.78
CA TYR A 97 -3.84 14.91 -2.10
C TYR A 97 -3.43 14.23 -3.40
N ALA A 98 -2.45 14.81 -4.09
CA ALA A 98 -1.94 14.26 -5.35
C ALA A 98 -1.42 12.81 -5.22
N SER A 99 -0.70 12.50 -4.14
CA SER A 99 -0.23 11.14 -3.89
C SER A 99 -1.36 10.15 -3.62
N ASP A 100 -2.42 10.58 -2.91
CA ASP A 100 -3.62 9.75 -2.73
C ASP A 100 -4.31 9.46 -4.07
N ALA A 101 -4.42 10.46 -4.93
CA ALA A 101 -4.97 10.31 -6.27
C ALA A 101 -4.16 9.33 -7.11
N LEU A 102 -2.83 9.36 -6.99
CA LEU A 102 -1.94 8.41 -7.66
C LEU A 102 -2.21 6.97 -7.23
N HIS A 103 -2.37 6.73 -5.93
CA HIS A 103 -2.70 5.41 -5.40
C HIS A 103 -4.08 4.94 -5.84
N VAL A 104 -5.08 5.81 -5.79
CA VAL A 104 -6.43 5.49 -6.27
C VAL A 104 -6.42 5.13 -7.76
N ALA A 105 -5.70 5.91 -8.58
CA ALA A 105 -5.56 5.63 -10.01
C ALA A 105 -4.84 4.30 -10.27
N THR A 106 -3.80 3.99 -9.51
CA THR A 106 -3.08 2.72 -9.59
C THR A 106 -3.99 1.54 -9.23
N PHE A 107 -4.76 1.66 -8.16
CA PHE A 107 -5.75 0.67 -7.76
C PHE A 107 -6.76 0.40 -8.89
N ARG A 108 -7.34 1.44 -9.46
CA ARG A 108 -8.31 1.32 -10.56
C ARG A 108 -7.71 0.68 -11.81
N PHE A 109 -6.47 1.04 -12.14
CA PHE A 109 -5.73 0.44 -13.25
C PHE A 109 -5.53 -1.07 -13.06
N LEU A 110 -5.08 -1.48 -11.88
CA LEU A 110 -4.87 -2.90 -11.56
C LEU A 110 -6.19 -3.68 -11.54
N GLU A 111 -7.25 -3.08 -11.04
CA GLU A 111 -8.57 -3.72 -10.94
C GLU A 111 -9.20 -4.02 -12.32
N ARG A 112 -8.84 -3.27 -13.34
CA ARG A 112 -9.26 -3.57 -14.73
C ARG A 112 -8.75 -4.93 -15.24
N GLY A 113 -7.57 -5.35 -14.80
CA GLY A 113 -7.00 -6.64 -15.16
C GLY A 113 -7.61 -7.78 -14.36
N GLU A 114 -7.68 -7.63 -13.06
CA GLU A 114 -8.25 -8.61 -12.14
C GLU A 114 -8.71 -7.91 -10.85
N LYS A 115 -9.90 -8.26 -10.39
CA LYS A 115 -10.53 -7.62 -9.24
C LYS A 115 -9.66 -7.66 -7.98
N LEU A 116 -9.53 -6.51 -7.33
CA LEU A 116 -8.95 -6.35 -6.00
C LEU A 116 -10.06 -6.33 -4.95
N VAL A 117 -9.83 -7.01 -3.82
CA VAL A 117 -10.80 -7.06 -2.71
C VAL A 117 -10.93 -5.69 -2.05
N GLY A 118 -9.82 -4.98 -1.92
CA GLY A 118 -9.84 -3.66 -1.33
C GLY A 118 -8.49 -2.95 -1.31
N PHE A 119 -8.58 -1.69 -0.92
CA PHE A 119 -7.47 -0.76 -0.75
C PHE A 119 -7.14 -0.69 0.75
N LEU A 120 -6.08 -1.36 1.15
CA LEU A 120 -5.69 -1.46 2.56
C LEU A 120 -4.92 -0.23 3.00
N CYS A 121 -5.41 0.43 4.05
CA CYS A 121 -4.75 1.59 4.63
C CYS A 121 -4.82 1.59 6.16
N ASP A 122 -4.05 2.48 6.77
CA ASP A 122 -4.17 2.78 8.19
C ASP A 122 -5.52 3.46 8.47
N ASP A 123 -6.10 3.22 9.65
CA ASP A 123 -7.39 3.76 10.07
C ASP A 123 -7.48 5.29 9.92
N ARG A 124 -6.36 5.99 10.11
CA ARG A 124 -6.26 7.45 9.97
C ARG A 124 -6.57 7.96 8.56
N HIS A 125 -6.40 7.12 7.55
CA HIS A 125 -6.58 7.48 6.14
C HIS A 125 -7.95 7.09 5.59
N TYR A 126 -8.73 6.32 6.34
CA TYR A 126 -10.02 5.79 5.89
C TYR A 126 -10.98 6.85 5.40
N ASP A 127 -11.28 7.86 6.22
CA ASP A 127 -12.28 8.89 5.91
C ASP A 127 -11.90 9.72 4.68
N ARG A 128 -10.60 9.91 4.44
CA ARG A 128 -10.08 10.64 3.30
C ARG A 128 -10.31 9.91 1.97
N LEU A 129 -10.25 8.58 1.97
CA LEU A 129 -10.21 7.77 0.76
C LEU A 129 -11.49 6.98 0.48
N LYS A 130 -12.35 6.77 1.47
CA LYS A 130 -13.52 5.88 1.40
C LYS A 130 -14.51 6.18 0.26
N ARG A 131 -14.52 7.40 -0.28
CA ARG A 131 -15.39 7.80 -1.39
C ARG A 131 -14.81 7.48 -2.76
N THR A 132 -13.55 7.15 -2.85
CA THR A 132 -12.81 6.97 -4.10
C THR A 132 -12.53 5.51 -4.43
N VAL A 133 -12.30 4.68 -3.42
CA VAL A 133 -11.98 3.25 -3.54
C VAL A 133 -12.63 2.46 -2.41
N PRO A 134 -12.80 1.12 -2.56
CA PRO A 134 -13.25 0.26 -1.46
C PRO A 134 -12.13 0.11 -0.42
N VAL A 135 -12.11 1.00 0.56
CA VAL A 135 -11.08 1.04 1.61
C VAL A 135 -11.33 -0.03 2.66
N LEU A 136 -10.27 -0.75 3.00
CA LEU A 136 -10.22 -1.65 4.15
C LEU A 136 -9.24 -1.10 5.18
N LYS A 137 -9.66 -1.11 6.44
CA LYS A 137 -8.78 -0.78 7.55
C LYS A 137 -7.96 -2.00 7.95
N LEU A 138 -6.68 -1.79 8.23
CA LEU A 138 -5.80 -2.89 8.62
C LEU A 138 -6.32 -3.68 9.84
N ASN A 139 -6.89 -3.00 10.82
CA ASN A 139 -7.45 -3.65 12.02
C ASN A 139 -8.67 -4.53 11.74
N GLU A 140 -9.35 -4.33 10.62
CA GLU A 140 -10.56 -5.10 10.24
C GLU A 140 -10.22 -6.37 9.45
N ILE A 141 -9.01 -6.50 8.90
CA ILE A 141 -8.61 -7.69 8.14
C ILE A 141 -8.45 -8.87 9.08
N GLN A 142 -9.09 -9.98 8.72
CA GLN A 142 -8.94 -11.24 9.43
C GLN A 142 -7.92 -12.11 8.69
N LEU A 143 -6.81 -12.39 9.35
CA LEU A 143 -5.81 -13.30 8.83
C LEU A 143 -6.17 -14.74 9.18
N PRO A 144 -5.81 -15.71 8.32
CA PRO A 144 -6.02 -17.12 8.67
C PRO A 144 -5.24 -17.46 9.94
N THR A 145 -5.90 -18.14 10.86
CA THR A 145 -5.25 -18.69 12.05
C THR A 145 -4.31 -19.82 11.62
N GLU A 146 -3.08 -19.79 12.09
CA GLU A 146 -2.20 -20.95 11.94
C GLU A 146 -2.82 -22.15 12.67
N THR A 147 -3.12 -23.17 11.92
CA THR A 147 -3.53 -24.48 12.45
C THR A 147 -2.32 -25.34 12.72
#